data_852137e72912168471a38f9a1d86516f
#
_entry.id   852137e72912168471a38f9a1d86516f
#
_cell.length_a   1.000
_cell.length_b   1.000
_cell.length_c   1.000
_cell.angle_alpha   90.00
_cell.angle_beta   90.00
_cell.angle_gamma   90.00
#
_symmetry.space_group_name_H-M   'P 1'
#
loop_
_entity.id
_entity.type
_entity.pdbx_description
1 polymer ?
#
loop_
_entity_poly.entity_id
_entity_poly.type
_entity_poly.pdbx_seq_one_letter_code
_entity_poly.pdbx_strand_id
1 'polypeptide(L)'
;TVTAEEFKKLTAELATIPEKIEKLLEHKERIQWFASKRANMEHAFFIGRGLDYAAGLEGSLKMKEISYIHSEAYAAGELKHGTISLIEDGTLVIGVLTQPELYEKTVSNLVECKSRGAYLMAVTTYGNYNIEDTADFVIYIPKTDPHFTVSLAVIPLQLMGYYVSVAKGLD
;
A
#
# COMPACT_ATOMS: atom_id res chain seq x y z
N THR A 1 25.85 -7.31 13.69
CA THR A 1 27.04 -6.49 13.28
C THR A 1 27.13 -6.60 11.77
N VAL A 2 27.07 -5.49 11.05
CA VAL A 2 27.27 -5.43 9.59
C VAL A 2 28.76 -5.29 9.28
N THR A 3 29.19 -5.86 8.18
CA THR A 3 30.55 -5.68 7.66
C THR A 3 30.73 -4.27 7.10
N ALA A 4 31.98 -3.82 6.93
CA ALA A 4 32.28 -2.53 6.32
C ALA A 4 31.76 -2.43 4.87
N GLU A 5 31.75 -3.54 4.13
CA GLU A 5 31.21 -3.59 2.77
C GLU A 5 29.68 -3.45 2.74
N GLU A 6 28.98 -4.19 3.60
CA GLU A 6 27.52 -4.07 3.77
C GLU A 6 27.12 -2.65 4.21
N PHE A 7 27.85 -2.07 5.17
CA PHE A 7 27.61 -0.69 5.59
C PHE A 7 27.74 0.29 4.43
N LYS A 8 28.81 0.16 3.62
CA LYS A 8 29.03 1.01 2.44
C LYS A 8 27.89 0.83 1.42
N LYS A 9 27.45 -0.40 1.19
CA LYS A 9 26.32 -0.69 0.29
C LYS A 9 25.03 -0.06 0.79
N LEU A 10 24.68 -0.24 2.06
CA LEU A 10 23.45 0.30 2.65
C LEU A 10 23.46 1.83 2.65
N THR A 11 24.58 2.47 2.99
CA THR A 11 24.68 3.95 2.96
C THR A 11 24.59 4.51 1.55
N ALA A 12 25.14 3.83 0.56
CA ALA A 12 25.00 4.22 -0.85
C ALA A 12 23.54 4.10 -1.31
N GLU A 13 22.85 3.02 -0.95
CA GLU A 13 21.43 2.84 -1.27
C GLU A 13 20.56 3.87 -0.56
N LEU A 14 20.79 4.15 0.72
CA LEU A 14 20.09 5.19 1.47
C LEU A 14 20.18 6.56 0.79
N ALA A 15 21.35 6.89 0.23
CA ALA A 15 21.54 8.15 -0.50
C ALA A 15 20.69 8.26 -1.78
N THR A 16 20.17 7.15 -2.32
CA THR A 16 19.28 7.15 -3.50
C THR A 16 17.80 7.35 -3.14
N ILE A 17 17.43 7.25 -1.87
CA ILE A 17 16.03 7.31 -1.45
C ILE A 17 15.35 8.64 -1.82
N PRO A 18 15.96 9.83 -1.64
CA PRO A 18 15.34 11.09 -2.06
C PRO A 18 14.96 11.11 -3.54
N GLU A 19 15.85 10.69 -4.44
CA GLU A 19 15.55 10.61 -5.88
C GLU A 19 14.41 9.63 -6.19
N LYS A 20 14.38 8.50 -5.49
CA LYS A 20 13.29 7.52 -5.63
C LYS A 20 11.94 8.08 -5.16
N ILE A 21 11.95 8.89 -4.10
CA ILE A 21 10.75 9.60 -3.62
C ILE A 21 10.29 10.63 -4.66
N GLU A 22 11.18 11.42 -5.22
CA GLU A 22 10.84 12.39 -6.27
C GLU A 22 10.17 11.70 -7.47
N LYS A 23 10.73 10.59 -7.96
CA LYS A 23 10.13 9.79 -9.04
C LYS A 23 8.74 9.25 -8.67
N LEU A 24 8.53 8.85 -7.43
CA LEU A 24 7.23 8.39 -6.98
C LEU A 24 6.21 9.53 -6.97
N LEU A 25 6.61 10.72 -6.55
CA LEU A 25 5.77 11.92 -6.50
C LEU A 25 5.38 12.44 -7.89
N GLU A 26 6.11 12.11 -8.95
CA GLU A 26 5.72 12.41 -10.33
C GLU A 26 4.38 11.76 -10.73
N HIS A 27 3.99 10.68 -10.04
CA HIS A 27 2.75 9.96 -10.29
C HIS A 27 1.62 10.29 -9.31
N LYS A 28 1.77 11.32 -8.48
CA LYS A 28 0.79 11.71 -7.46
C LYS A 28 -0.61 11.98 -8.00
N GLU A 29 -0.71 12.50 -9.23
CA GLU A 29 -1.99 12.80 -9.87
C GLU A 29 -2.86 11.55 -10.13
N ARG A 30 -2.23 10.39 -10.37
CA ARG A 30 -2.95 9.12 -10.45
C ARG A 30 -3.57 8.75 -9.10
N ILE A 31 -2.83 8.97 -8.01
CA ILE A 31 -3.32 8.72 -6.65
C ILE A 31 -4.45 9.71 -6.31
N GLN A 32 -4.28 10.98 -6.67
CA GLN A 32 -5.31 12.01 -6.50
C GLN A 32 -6.60 11.67 -7.24
N TRP A 33 -6.48 11.25 -8.50
CA TRP A 33 -7.65 10.83 -9.29
C TRP A 33 -8.35 9.65 -8.63
N PHE A 34 -7.61 8.62 -8.23
CA PHE A 34 -8.15 7.45 -7.56
C PHE A 34 -8.85 7.82 -6.24
N ALA A 35 -8.20 8.62 -5.41
CA ALA A 35 -8.73 9.10 -4.13
C ALA A 35 -10.05 9.86 -4.31
N SER A 36 -10.13 10.73 -5.32
CA SER A 36 -11.36 11.49 -5.61
C SER A 36 -12.55 10.59 -5.95
N LYS A 37 -12.31 9.44 -6.61
CA LYS A 37 -13.36 8.45 -6.93
C LYS A 37 -13.78 7.63 -5.72
N ARG A 38 -12.98 7.63 -4.65
CA ARG A 38 -13.20 6.84 -3.43
C ARG A 38 -13.48 7.69 -2.19
N ALA A 39 -13.61 9.00 -2.33
CA ALA A 39 -13.82 9.91 -1.21
C ALA A 39 -15.08 9.61 -0.38
N ASN A 40 -16.10 9.00 -0.98
CA ASN A 40 -17.36 8.65 -0.30
C ASN A 40 -17.40 7.21 0.23
N MET A 41 -16.26 6.49 0.25
CA MET A 41 -16.21 5.16 0.85
C MET A 41 -16.43 5.24 2.36
N GLU A 42 -17.10 4.25 2.92
CA GLU A 42 -17.36 4.18 4.36
C GLU A 42 -16.22 3.46 5.09
N HIS A 43 -15.63 2.45 4.46
CA HIS A 43 -14.59 1.60 5.04
C HIS A 43 -13.44 1.37 4.06
N ALA A 44 -12.24 1.20 4.60
CA ALA A 44 -11.07 0.76 3.85
C ALA A 44 -10.25 -0.25 4.67
N PHE A 45 -9.79 -1.30 4.02
CA PHE A 45 -8.93 -2.29 4.64
C PHE A 45 -7.53 -2.26 4.01
N PHE A 46 -6.52 -2.30 4.86
CA PHE A 46 -5.13 -2.38 4.46
C PHE A 46 -4.60 -3.77 4.78
N ILE A 47 -4.02 -4.45 3.81
CA ILE A 47 -3.47 -5.79 4.03
C ILE A 47 -2.04 -5.89 3.53
N GLY A 48 -1.23 -6.61 4.28
CA GLY A 48 0.18 -6.84 3.96
C GLY A 48 0.76 -7.95 4.82
N ARG A 49 2.00 -8.33 4.55
CA ARG A 49 2.75 -9.30 5.36
C ARG A 49 4.08 -8.70 5.79
N GLY A 50 4.56 -9.06 6.99
CA GLY A 50 5.83 -8.56 7.50
C GLY A 50 5.87 -7.02 7.54
N LEU A 51 6.88 -6.40 6.92
CA LEU A 51 7.03 -4.94 6.85
C LEU A 51 5.91 -4.26 6.05
N ASP A 52 5.33 -4.92 5.07
CA ASP A 52 4.20 -4.40 4.31
C ASP A 52 2.94 -4.23 5.17
N TYR A 53 2.76 -5.11 6.16
CA TYR A 53 1.70 -4.92 7.17
C TYR A 53 1.95 -3.67 8.03
N ALA A 54 3.21 -3.42 8.42
CA ALA A 54 3.56 -2.21 9.17
C ALA A 54 3.28 -0.93 8.35
N ALA A 55 3.59 -0.94 7.05
CA ALA A 55 3.21 0.16 6.14
C ALA A 55 1.68 0.33 6.07
N GLY A 56 0.94 -0.77 6.02
CA GLY A 56 -0.53 -0.78 6.04
C GLY A 56 -1.11 -0.18 7.32
N LEU A 57 -0.51 -0.43 8.48
CA LEU A 57 -0.90 0.21 9.75
C LEU A 57 -0.80 1.73 9.69
N GLU A 58 0.31 2.26 9.15
CA GLU A 58 0.48 3.70 8.94
C GLU A 58 -0.54 4.25 7.95
N GLY A 59 -0.77 3.57 6.82
CA GLY A 59 -1.78 3.97 5.84
C GLY A 59 -3.19 4.04 6.44
N SER A 60 -3.58 3.03 7.22
CA SER A 60 -4.85 3.00 7.94
C SER A 60 -4.93 4.14 8.97
N LEU A 61 -3.85 4.41 9.71
CA LEU A 61 -3.81 5.50 10.67
C LEU A 61 -4.04 6.85 9.98
N LYS A 62 -3.32 7.14 8.90
CA LYS A 62 -3.48 8.39 8.14
C LYS A 62 -4.90 8.53 7.56
N MET A 63 -5.46 7.45 7.05
CA MET A 63 -6.84 7.48 6.55
C MET A 63 -7.83 7.89 7.65
N LYS A 64 -7.71 7.35 8.86
CA LYS A 64 -8.56 7.71 10.00
C LYS A 64 -8.33 9.15 10.45
N GLU A 65 -7.06 9.55 10.60
CA GLU A 65 -6.70 10.85 11.19
C GLU A 65 -7.16 12.03 10.34
N ILE A 66 -7.00 11.96 9.03
CA ILE A 66 -7.18 13.13 8.17
C ILE A 66 -8.42 13.06 7.27
N SER A 67 -8.94 11.87 6.97
CA SER A 67 -10.14 11.74 6.14
C SER A 67 -11.39 11.29 6.91
N TYR A 68 -11.24 10.91 8.18
CA TYR A 68 -12.29 10.41 9.07
C TYR A 68 -13.02 9.16 8.54
N ILE A 69 -12.39 8.43 7.61
CA ILE A 69 -12.90 7.17 7.10
C ILE A 69 -12.44 6.06 8.05
N HIS A 70 -13.37 5.21 8.46
CA HIS A 70 -13.04 4.02 9.23
C HIS A 70 -12.14 3.11 8.40
N SER A 71 -10.99 2.77 8.94
CA SER A 71 -10.06 1.88 8.26
C SER A 71 -9.29 1.00 9.24
N GLU A 72 -8.99 -0.20 8.81
CA GLU A 72 -8.25 -1.17 9.59
C GLU A 72 -7.15 -1.81 8.77
N ALA A 73 -6.05 -2.16 9.43
CA ALA A 73 -4.97 -2.90 8.81
C ALA A 73 -4.87 -4.31 9.40
N TYR A 74 -4.73 -5.31 8.53
CA TYR A 74 -4.61 -6.71 8.91
C TYR A 74 -3.38 -7.35 8.29
N ALA A 75 -2.74 -8.22 9.07
CA ALA A 75 -1.80 -9.16 8.49
C ALA A 75 -2.57 -10.06 7.50
N ALA A 76 -2.13 -10.07 6.24
CA ALA A 76 -2.90 -10.70 5.14
C ALA A 76 -3.24 -12.17 5.41
N GLY A 77 -2.36 -12.90 6.13
CA GLY A 77 -2.64 -14.29 6.53
C GLY A 77 -3.75 -14.47 7.54
N GLU A 78 -4.02 -13.42 8.35
CA GLU A 78 -5.06 -13.45 9.40
C GLU A 78 -6.43 -13.07 8.90
N LEU A 79 -6.52 -12.45 7.72
CA LEU A 79 -7.77 -11.93 7.17
C LEU A 79 -8.88 -12.99 7.11
N LYS A 80 -8.54 -14.21 6.71
CA LYS A 80 -9.50 -15.33 6.58
C LYS A 80 -9.98 -15.92 7.92
N HIS A 81 -9.40 -15.55 9.04
CA HIS A 81 -9.83 -16.02 10.36
C HIS A 81 -11.04 -15.25 10.94
N GLY A 82 -11.78 -14.55 10.09
CA GLY A 82 -13.01 -13.85 10.46
C GLY A 82 -13.22 -12.54 9.74
N THR A 83 -12.22 -11.67 9.75
CA THR A 83 -12.31 -10.28 9.25
C THR A 83 -12.66 -10.19 7.77
N ILE A 84 -12.33 -11.18 6.97
CA ILE A 84 -12.72 -11.25 5.55
C ILE A 84 -14.24 -11.19 5.35
N SER A 85 -15.03 -11.52 6.37
CA SER A 85 -16.50 -11.40 6.32
C SER A 85 -17.00 -9.96 6.24
N LEU A 86 -16.16 -8.98 6.60
CA LEU A 86 -16.48 -7.55 6.49
C LEU A 86 -16.27 -7.00 5.07
N ILE A 87 -15.68 -7.80 4.19
CA ILE A 87 -15.47 -7.41 2.79
C ILE A 87 -16.71 -7.73 1.99
N GLU A 88 -17.33 -6.68 1.50
CA GLU A 88 -18.53 -6.68 0.66
C GLU A 88 -18.22 -6.10 -0.73
N ASP A 89 -19.19 -6.17 -1.63
CA ASP A 89 -19.05 -5.63 -2.98
C ASP A 89 -18.68 -4.13 -2.97
N GLY A 90 -17.61 -3.78 -3.65
CA GLY A 90 -17.08 -2.41 -3.71
C GLY A 90 -16.23 -1.96 -2.51
N THR A 91 -16.10 -2.76 -1.46
CA THR A 91 -15.22 -2.44 -0.32
C THR A 91 -13.78 -2.21 -0.79
N LEU A 92 -13.19 -1.08 -0.43
CA LEU A 92 -11.79 -0.81 -0.78
C LEU A 92 -10.83 -1.65 0.06
N VAL A 93 -10.03 -2.46 -0.60
CA VAL A 93 -8.91 -3.19 0.01
C VAL A 93 -7.61 -2.73 -0.63
N ILE A 94 -6.70 -2.24 0.19
CA ILE A 94 -5.38 -1.75 -0.21
C ILE A 94 -4.34 -2.80 0.19
N GLY A 95 -3.78 -3.49 -0.79
CA GLY A 95 -2.71 -4.46 -0.60
C GLY A 95 -1.33 -3.83 -0.74
N VAL A 96 -0.45 -4.06 0.23
CA VAL A 96 0.97 -3.71 0.13
C VAL A 96 1.78 -4.99 -0.11
N LEU A 97 2.51 -5.04 -1.25
CA LEU A 97 3.19 -6.24 -1.74
C LEU A 97 4.60 -5.88 -2.25
N THR A 98 5.47 -5.50 -1.35
CA THR A 98 6.83 -5.03 -1.71
C THR A 98 7.93 -6.02 -1.38
N GLN A 99 7.63 -7.06 -0.58
CA GLN A 99 8.59 -8.08 -0.16
C GLN A 99 8.53 -9.29 -1.11
N PRO A 100 9.60 -9.59 -1.87
CA PRO A 100 9.59 -10.63 -2.90
C PRO A 100 9.18 -12.02 -2.38
N GLU A 101 9.67 -12.41 -1.21
CA GLU A 101 9.42 -13.72 -0.60
C GLU A 101 7.99 -13.89 -0.07
N LEU A 102 7.25 -12.80 0.10
CA LEU A 102 5.87 -12.80 0.60
C LEU A 102 4.85 -12.41 -0.47
N TYR A 103 5.33 -12.00 -1.64
CA TYR A 103 4.51 -11.46 -2.73
C TYR A 103 3.37 -12.40 -3.14
N GLU A 104 3.68 -13.61 -3.57
CA GLU A 104 2.68 -14.58 -4.04
C GLU A 104 1.63 -14.93 -2.97
N LYS A 105 2.07 -15.00 -1.70
CA LYS A 105 1.15 -15.25 -0.58
C LYS A 105 0.19 -14.09 -0.37
N THR A 106 0.65 -12.86 -0.57
CA THR A 106 -0.19 -11.66 -0.44
C THR A 106 -1.13 -11.54 -1.64
N VAL A 107 -0.67 -11.83 -2.86
CA VAL A 107 -1.52 -11.92 -4.06
C VAL A 107 -2.67 -12.91 -3.83
N SER A 108 -2.38 -14.09 -3.30
CA SER A 108 -3.42 -15.09 -2.99
C SER A 108 -4.49 -14.53 -2.03
N ASN A 109 -4.09 -13.76 -1.02
CA ASN A 109 -5.05 -13.12 -0.12
C ASN A 109 -5.87 -12.00 -0.81
N LEU A 110 -5.27 -11.26 -1.74
CA LEU A 110 -6.01 -10.27 -2.54
C LEU A 110 -7.04 -10.94 -3.46
N VAL A 111 -6.70 -12.07 -4.07
CA VAL A 111 -7.65 -12.88 -4.87
C VAL A 111 -8.85 -13.31 -4.02
N GLU A 112 -8.63 -13.72 -2.76
CA GLU A 112 -9.71 -14.05 -1.83
C GLU A 112 -10.62 -12.82 -1.55
N CYS A 113 -10.04 -11.62 -1.37
CA CYS A 113 -10.81 -10.38 -1.24
C CYS A 113 -11.59 -10.05 -2.52
N LYS A 114 -10.94 -10.21 -3.68
CA LYS A 114 -11.57 -9.98 -4.99
C LYS A 114 -12.78 -10.88 -5.21
N SER A 115 -12.69 -12.15 -4.82
CA SER A 115 -13.81 -13.11 -4.95
C SER A 115 -15.05 -12.71 -4.13
N ARG A 116 -14.89 -11.82 -3.16
CA ARG A 116 -15.98 -11.24 -2.35
C ARG A 116 -16.48 -9.90 -2.87
N GLY A 117 -15.98 -9.45 -4.01
CA GLY A 117 -16.38 -8.18 -4.61
C GLY A 117 -15.55 -6.97 -4.19
N ALA A 118 -14.43 -7.15 -3.47
CA ALA A 118 -13.55 -6.04 -3.11
C ALA A 118 -13.08 -5.26 -4.34
N TYR A 119 -12.98 -3.94 -4.20
CA TYR A 119 -12.21 -3.11 -5.11
C TYR A 119 -10.78 -3.04 -4.62
N LEU A 120 -9.85 -3.54 -5.42
CA LEU A 120 -8.48 -3.75 -5.00
C LEU A 120 -7.55 -2.63 -5.51
N MET A 121 -6.85 -1.99 -4.57
CA MET A 121 -5.68 -1.17 -4.86
C MET A 121 -4.42 -1.94 -4.40
N ALA A 122 -3.40 -2.00 -5.24
CA ALA A 122 -2.12 -2.61 -4.90
C ALA A 122 -0.99 -1.59 -4.90
N VAL A 123 -0.12 -1.64 -3.88
CA VAL A 123 1.16 -0.93 -3.84
C VAL A 123 2.26 -1.98 -3.91
N THR A 124 3.05 -1.95 -4.97
CA THR A 124 4.09 -2.94 -5.23
C THR A 124 5.31 -2.33 -5.91
N THR A 125 6.39 -3.09 -6.06
CA THR A 125 7.60 -2.63 -6.77
C THR A 125 7.49 -2.83 -8.27
N TYR A 126 8.15 -1.99 -9.05
CA TYR A 126 8.31 -2.20 -10.49
C TYR A 126 8.83 -3.61 -10.79
N GLY A 127 8.23 -4.25 -11.79
CA GLY A 127 8.51 -5.64 -12.19
C GLY A 127 7.43 -6.64 -11.79
N ASN A 128 6.57 -6.32 -10.85
CA ASN A 128 5.46 -7.16 -10.40
C ASN A 128 4.18 -6.87 -11.20
N TYR A 129 4.26 -6.89 -12.54
CA TYR A 129 3.16 -6.46 -13.41
C TYR A 129 1.98 -7.44 -13.45
N ASN A 130 2.19 -8.70 -13.09
CA ASN A 130 1.11 -9.70 -13.00
C ASN A 130 0.04 -9.36 -11.96
N ILE A 131 0.28 -8.41 -11.05
CA ILE A 131 -0.72 -7.93 -10.11
C ILE A 131 -1.89 -7.22 -10.81
N GLU A 132 -1.69 -6.68 -12.02
CA GLU A 132 -2.73 -6.03 -12.82
C GLU A 132 -3.85 -7.00 -13.24
N ASP A 133 -3.60 -8.30 -13.24
CA ASP A 133 -4.63 -9.32 -13.47
C ASP A 133 -5.61 -9.46 -12.29
N THR A 134 -5.22 -8.95 -11.12
CA THR A 134 -5.99 -9.09 -9.87
C THR A 134 -6.49 -7.74 -9.35
N ALA A 135 -5.64 -6.74 -9.33
CA ALA A 135 -5.93 -5.42 -8.76
C ALA A 135 -6.58 -4.48 -9.79
N ASP A 136 -7.56 -3.71 -9.31
CA ASP A 136 -8.26 -2.70 -10.12
C ASP A 136 -7.44 -1.41 -10.31
N PHE A 137 -6.53 -1.15 -9.38
CA PHE A 137 -5.63 0.00 -9.42
C PHE A 137 -4.28 -0.36 -8.82
N VAL A 138 -3.20 -0.02 -9.50
CA VAL A 138 -1.84 -0.36 -9.07
C VAL A 138 -0.96 0.88 -9.00
N ILE A 139 -0.24 1.01 -7.91
CA ILE A 139 0.84 1.98 -7.73
C ILE A 139 2.16 1.22 -7.64
N TYR A 140 3.06 1.54 -8.55
CA TYR A 140 4.41 1.00 -8.56
C TYR A 140 5.36 1.94 -7.84
N ILE A 141 6.15 1.40 -6.92
CA ILE A 141 7.25 2.10 -6.26
C ILE A 141 8.59 1.66 -6.82
N PRO A 142 9.62 2.51 -6.83
CA PRO A 142 10.97 2.12 -7.22
C PRO A 142 11.51 0.97 -6.38
N LYS A 143 12.26 0.07 -7.02
CA LYS A 143 13.02 -0.96 -6.29
C LYS A 143 14.10 -0.31 -5.43
N THR A 144 14.26 -0.83 -4.23
CA THR A 144 15.30 -0.42 -3.29
C THR A 144 15.72 -1.62 -2.43
N ASP A 145 16.76 -1.45 -1.63
CA ASP A 145 17.12 -2.46 -0.63
C ASP A 145 15.94 -2.71 0.32
N PRO A 146 15.66 -3.96 0.71
CA PRO A 146 14.54 -4.31 1.57
C PRO A 146 14.46 -3.51 2.88
N HIS A 147 15.60 -3.06 3.43
CA HIS A 147 15.64 -2.24 4.63
C HIS A 147 14.97 -0.86 4.45
N PHE A 148 14.88 -0.35 3.21
CA PHE A 148 14.35 0.97 2.91
C PHE A 148 13.01 0.94 2.15
N THR A 149 12.53 -0.24 1.76
CA THR A 149 11.32 -0.38 0.94
C THR A 149 10.10 0.24 1.61
N VAL A 150 9.95 0.08 2.93
CA VAL A 150 8.83 0.64 3.70
C VAL A 150 8.80 2.17 3.61
N SER A 151 9.95 2.84 3.57
CA SER A 151 10.04 4.29 3.42
C SER A 151 9.45 4.79 2.10
N LEU A 152 9.48 3.97 1.05
CA LEU A 152 8.82 4.28 -0.23
C LEU A 152 7.36 3.82 -0.25
N ALA A 153 7.07 2.65 0.33
CA ALA A 153 5.72 2.06 0.31
C ALA A 153 4.70 2.90 1.08
N VAL A 154 5.12 3.59 2.14
CA VAL A 154 4.24 4.41 2.96
C VAL A 154 3.75 5.68 2.24
N ILE A 155 4.53 6.22 1.31
CA ILE A 155 4.23 7.49 0.63
C ILE A 155 2.92 7.45 -0.15
N PRO A 156 2.66 6.48 -1.04
CA PRO A 156 1.37 6.40 -1.74
C PRO A 156 0.19 6.20 -0.79
N LEU A 157 0.39 5.57 0.38
CA LEU A 157 -0.66 5.40 1.38
C LEU A 157 -0.98 6.73 2.08
N GLN A 158 0.05 7.53 2.41
CA GLN A 158 -0.11 8.87 2.96
C GLN A 158 -0.77 9.82 1.95
N LEU A 159 -0.34 9.78 0.68
CA LEU A 159 -0.95 10.55 -0.39
C LEU A 159 -2.42 10.15 -0.60
N MET A 160 -2.76 8.86 -0.48
CA MET A 160 -4.15 8.40 -0.57
C MET A 160 -5.00 9.04 0.53
N GLY A 161 -4.57 8.99 1.79
CA GLY A 161 -5.27 9.64 2.90
C GLY A 161 -5.44 11.15 2.69
N TYR A 162 -4.35 11.82 2.29
CA TYR A 162 -4.34 13.25 1.99
C TYR A 162 -5.34 13.63 0.89
N TYR A 163 -5.29 12.97 -0.26
CA TYR A 163 -6.17 13.31 -1.38
C TYR A 163 -7.64 12.93 -1.14
N VAL A 164 -7.91 11.89 -0.34
CA VAL A 164 -9.28 11.61 0.12
C VAL A 164 -9.78 12.75 1.00
N SER A 165 -8.96 13.25 1.93
CA SER A 165 -9.29 14.40 2.77
C SER A 165 -9.59 15.65 1.93
N VAL A 166 -8.72 15.97 0.98
CA VAL A 166 -8.92 17.09 0.04
C VAL A 166 -10.22 16.92 -0.76
N ALA A 167 -10.49 15.73 -1.29
CA ALA A 167 -11.70 15.46 -2.07
C ALA A 167 -13.00 15.55 -1.24
N LYS A 168 -12.91 15.35 0.08
CA LYS A 168 -14.01 15.55 1.03
C LYS A 168 -14.16 17.01 1.49
N GLY A 169 -13.23 17.89 1.13
CA GLY A 169 -13.20 19.28 1.60
C GLY A 169 -12.84 19.42 3.08
N LEU A 170 -12.05 18.47 3.61
CA LEU A 170 -11.55 18.53 4.97
C LEU A 170 -10.20 19.29 5.01
N ASP A 171 -9.94 19.97 6.14
CA ASP A 171 -8.69 20.73 6.36
C ASP A 171 -7.50 19.82 6.71
#